data_b32ce475aad3fb953c8631a5a974bd6f
#
_entry.id   b32ce475aad3fb953c8631a5a974bd6f
#
_cell.length_a   1.000
_cell.length_b   1.000
_cell.length_c   1.000
_cell.angle_alpha   90.00
_cell.angle_beta   90.00
_cell.angle_gamma   90.00
#
_symmetry.space_group_name_H-M   'P 1'
#
loop_
_entity.id
_entity.type
_entity.pdbx_description
1 polymer ?
#
loop_
_entity_poly.entity_id
_entity_poly.type
_entity_poly.pdbx_seq_one_letter_code
_entity_poly.pdbx_strand_id
1 'polypeptide(L)'
;MRLKKISALSLAAAMSVCTVPAFGAAETENVNVPKYIFLFIGDGMSYPQVQTTNYYLNAIADDGDDVLTSESKLNMMKFPVAGSAQTYDSTSFCPDSASTATSISTGHKTYSGTINMDEKMETSYETIAEKLKKQLGYKVGILSSVNLNHATPAAFYAHQPSRNNYYEIGQELIASDFDYFAGGGLKKTTGPDKDKTDLYQLAEEAGYKVIKTQEEAQALTAEDGKAIVIDETLADSDAMSYDMDREEGEWGLSDYVEKGIEVLDNDTGFFMMVEGGKIDWACHANDAAASIHDVLEMSNAVQAAVEFQQKHPNDTLILVTA
;
A
#
# COMPACT_ATOMS: atom_id res chain seq x y z
N MET A 1 38.05 -44.02 50.93
CA MET A 1 36.88 -43.33 50.34
C MET A 1 37.02 -43.45 48.82
N ARG A 2 36.24 -44.31 48.17
CA ARG A 2 36.36 -44.62 46.69
C ARG A 2 35.36 -43.77 45.95
N LEU A 3 35.85 -42.79 45.15
CA LEU A 3 35.03 -42.10 44.17
C LEU A 3 34.74 -43.04 42.99
N LYS A 4 33.49 -43.29 42.76
CA LYS A 4 33.03 -44.04 41.58
C LYS A 4 33.19 -43.15 40.35
N LYS A 5 33.92 -43.63 39.35
CA LYS A 5 33.98 -43.08 38.01
C LYS A 5 32.61 -43.34 37.36
N ILE A 6 31.84 -42.29 37.13
CA ILE A 6 30.66 -42.33 36.27
C ILE A 6 31.17 -42.23 34.83
N SER A 7 30.97 -43.26 34.05
CA SER A 7 31.52 -43.37 32.71
C SER A 7 30.76 -42.44 31.73
N ALA A 8 31.53 -41.74 30.93
CA ALA A 8 31.09 -40.82 29.89
C ALA A 8 30.33 -41.48 28.72
N LEU A 9 29.81 -42.69 28.87
CA LEU A 9 29.13 -43.44 27.84
C LEU A 9 27.63 -43.27 27.83
N SER A 10 27.03 -42.62 28.82
CA SER A 10 25.57 -42.43 28.92
C SER A 10 25.06 -41.12 28.36
N LEU A 11 25.96 -40.24 27.93
CA LEU A 11 25.57 -38.93 27.40
C LEU A 11 25.59 -38.88 25.84
N ALA A 12 26.18 -39.88 25.20
CA ALA A 12 26.25 -39.96 23.74
C ALA A 12 24.99 -40.61 23.09
N ALA A 13 24.14 -41.29 23.87
CA ALA A 13 22.94 -41.98 23.38
C ALA A 13 21.67 -41.13 23.36
N ALA A 14 21.70 -39.92 23.96
CA ALA A 14 20.52 -39.03 24.02
C ALA A 14 20.53 -37.93 22.91
N MET A 15 21.55 -37.84 22.06
CA MET A 15 21.62 -36.86 20.96
C MET A 15 21.38 -37.43 19.56
N SER A 16 20.93 -38.66 19.46
CA SER A 16 20.77 -39.37 18.15
C SER A 16 19.33 -39.50 17.67
N VAL A 17 18.36 -38.81 18.24
CA VAL A 17 16.95 -38.93 17.79
C VAL A 17 16.27 -37.55 17.68
N CYS A 18 17.01 -36.56 17.24
CA CYS A 18 16.39 -35.40 16.56
C CYS A 18 16.82 -35.44 15.10
N THR A 19 16.36 -36.44 14.37
CA THR A 19 16.20 -36.28 12.94
C THR A 19 15.08 -35.27 12.76
N VAL A 20 15.46 -34.00 12.56
CA VAL A 20 14.58 -33.04 11.90
C VAL A 20 14.14 -33.75 10.62
N PRO A 21 12.82 -33.99 10.40
CA PRO A 21 12.40 -34.47 9.11
C PRO A 21 12.96 -33.47 8.10
N ALA A 22 13.79 -33.94 7.17
CA ALA A 22 14.05 -33.20 5.97
C ALA A 22 12.67 -32.82 5.43
N PHE A 23 12.37 -31.54 5.36
CA PHE A 23 11.23 -31.08 4.58
C PHE A 23 11.47 -31.67 3.20
N GLY A 24 10.71 -32.74 2.88
CA GLY A 24 10.66 -33.28 1.53
C GLY A 24 10.42 -32.10 0.63
N ALA A 25 11.12 -32.08 -0.51
CA ALA A 25 10.80 -31.12 -1.54
C ALA A 25 9.26 -31.14 -1.67
N ALA A 26 8.62 -30.06 -1.26
CA ALA A 26 7.21 -29.89 -1.47
C ALA A 26 7.02 -30.12 -2.96
N GLU A 27 6.19 -31.10 -3.32
CA GLU A 27 5.63 -31.12 -4.66
C GLU A 27 5.22 -29.68 -4.91
N THR A 28 5.66 -29.10 -6.00
CA THR A 28 5.19 -27.79 -6.43
C THR A 28 3.70 -27.98 -6.73
N GLU A 29 2.87 -27.87 -5.68
CA GLU A 29 1.47 -27.57 -5.90
C GLU A 29 1.49 -26.40 -6.85
N ASN A 30 0.74 -26.48 -7.92
CA ASN A 30 0.49 -25.34 -8.80
C ASN A 30 -0.11 -24.25 -7.91
N VAL A 31 0.74 -23.40 -7.35
CA VAL A 31 0.30 -22.22 -6.61
C VAL A 31 -0.38 -21.37 -7.66
N ASN A 32 -1.70 -21.38 -7.60
CA ASN A 32 -2.49 -20.54 -8.49
C ASN A 32 -2.16 -19.08 -8.12
N VAL A 33 -1.36 -18.41 -8.93
CA VAL A 33 -1.02 -17.01 -8.70
C VAL A 33 -2.31 -16.21 -8.90
N PRO A 34 -2.75 -15.42 -7.91
CA PRO A 34 -3.95 -14.60 -8.07
C PRO A 34 -3.81 -13.69 -9.28
N LYS A 35 -4.79 -13.69 -10.16
CA LYS A 35 -4.83 -12.84 -11.35
C LYS A 35 -4.98 -11.35 -10.99
N TYR A 36 -5.71 -11.08 -9.92
CA TYR A 36 -6.00 -9.73 -9.44
C TYR A 36 -5.52 -9.58 -8.00
N ILE A 37 -4.67 -8.61 -7.76
CA ILE A 37 -4.07 -8.39 -6.44
C ILE A 37 -4.32 -6.95 -6.01
N PHE A 38 -5.01 -6.79 -4.88
CA PHE A 38 -5.19 -5.51 -4.21
C PHE A 38 -4.40 -5.49 -2.91
N LEU A 39 -3.62 -4.44 -2.72
CA LEU A 39 -2.89 -4.17 -1.48
C LEU A 39 -3.30 -2.80 -0.94
N PHE A 40 -4.01 -2.79 0.16
CA PHE A 40 -4.40 -1.57 0.86
C PHE A 40 -3.46 -1.32 2.03
N ILE A 41 -2.95 -0.09 2.16
CA ILE A 41 -2.06 0.35 3.23
C ILE A 41 -2.66 1.59 3.89
N GLY A 42 -3.06 1.48 5.16
CA GLY A 42 -3.44 2.64 5.96
C GLY A 42 -2.20 3.19 6.67
N ASP A 43 -1.61 4.27 6.15
CA ASP A 43 -0.41 4.86 6.76
C ASP A 43 -0.72 5.38 8.17
N GLY A 44 0.11 5.04 9.14
CA GLY A 44 -0.11 5.38 10.55
C GLY A 44 -1.34 4.72 11.20
N MET A 45 -2.06 3.86 10.47
CA MET A 45 -3.23 3.15 10.98
C MET A 45 -2.82 1.98 11.87
N SER A 46 -3.52 1.82 12.99
CA SER A 46 -3.35 0.68 13.87
C SER A 46 -4.70 0.29 14.48
N TYR A 47 -4.71 -0.69 15.36
CA TYR A 47 -5.94 -1.10 16.06
C TYR A 47 -6.73 0.04 16.73
N PRO A 48 -6.10 1.07 17.35
CA PRO A 48 -6.85 2.19 17.90
C PRO A 48 -7.68 2.95 16.87
N GLN A 49 -7.11 3.27 15.70
CA GLN A 49 -7.81 3.98 14.62
C GLN A 49 -8.98 3.16 14.09
N VAL A 50 -8.74 1.89 13.79
CA VAL A 50 -9.76 0.94 13.32
C VAL A 50 -10.88 0.79 14.34
N GLN A 51 -10.54 0.58 15.62
CA GLN A 51 -11.53 0.36 16.68
C GLN A 51 -12.34 1.63 16.98
N THR A 52 -11.69 2.80 16.97
CA THR A 52 -12.37 4.08 17.19
C THR A 52 -13.38 4.35 16.08
N THR A 53 -13.01 4.11 14.83
CA THR A 53 -13.92 4.23 13.68
C THR A 53 -15.10 3.25 13.79
N ASN A 54 -14.85 2.01 14.22
CA ASN A 54 -15.93 1.06 14.43
C ASN A 54 -16.92 1.50 15.54
N TYR A 55 -16.41 2.06 16.64
CA TYR A 55 -17.27 2.63 17.69
C TYR A 55 -18.07 3.82 17.20
N TYR A 56 -17.45 4.71 16.41
CA TYR A 56 -18.15 5.83 15.80
C TYR A 56 -19.32 5.35 14.92
N LEU A 57 -19.06 4.38 14.03
CA LEU A 57 -20.11 3.81 13.16
C LEU A 57 -21.25 3.16 13.96
N ASN A 58 -20.93 2.51 15.05
CA ASN A 58 -21.96 1.92 15.91
C ASN A 58 -22.78 3.00 16.62
N ALA A 59 -22.11 4.05 17.15
CA ALA A 59 -22.77 5.14 17.84
C ALA A 59 -23.77 5.91 16.96
N ILE A 60 -23.41 6.17 15.69
CA ILE A 60 -24.31 6.89 14.77
C ILE A 60 -25.42 6.01 14.20
N ALA A 61 -25.27 4.68 14.19
CA ALA A 61 -26.27 3.77 13.64
C ALA A 61 -27.44 3.50 14.59
N ASP A 62 -27.18 3.45 15.89
CA ASP A 62 -28.12 3.02 16.91
C ASP A 62 -28.48 4.13 17.90
N ASP A 63 -28.37 5.41 17.50
CA ASP A 63 -28.56 6.59 18.36
C ASP A 63 -27.79 6.53 19.70
N GLY A 64 -26.71 5.73 19.72
CA GLY A 64 -25.80 5.56 20.85
C GLY A 64 -26.15 4.43 21.84
N ASP A 65 -27.18 3.65 21.57
CA ASP A 65 -27.67 2.64 22.53
C ASP A 65 -26.78 1.36 22.54
N ASP A 66 -26.10 1.00 21.44
CA ASP A 66 -25.28 -0.20 21.36
C ASP A 66 -23.90 0.04 20.71
N VAL A 67 -23.11 0.92 21.34
CA VAL A 67 -21.76 1.27 20.87
C VAL A 67 -20.80 0.07 20.95
N LEU A 68 -21.00 -0.82 21.93
CA LEU A 68 -20.13 -1.97 22.21
C LEU A 68 -20.68 -3.25 21.59
N THR A 69 -20.86 -3.27 20.28
CA THR A 69 -21.23 -4.49 19.56
C THR A 69 -19.99 -5.31 19.18
N SER A 70 -20.14 -6.61 19.09
CA SER A 70 -19.11 -7.52 18.58
C SER A 70 -18.99 -7.50 17.05
N GLU A 71 -19.94 -6.90 16.35
CA GLU A 71 -19.93 -6.80 14.89
C GLU A 71 -19.15 -5.58 14.42
N SER A 72 -18.16 -5.78 13.57
CA SER A 72 -17.48 -4.69 12.89
C SER A 72 -18.24 -4.27 11.65
N LYS A 73 -18.44 -2.97 11.47
CA LYS A 73 -19.05 -2.38 10.28
C LYS A 73 -18.00 -2.09 9.19
N LEU A 74 -16.72 -2.08 9.56
CA LEU A 74 -15.63 -1.87 8.61
C LEU A 74 -15.40 -3.11 7.74
N ASN A 75 -15.36 -2.93 6.43
CA ASN A 75 -15.19 -4.03 5.47
C ASN A 75 -13.86 -4.75 5.64
N MET A 76 -12.78 -4.01 5.92
CA MET A 76 -11.46 -4.57 6.17
C MET A 76 -11.39 -5.53 7.36
N MET A 77 -12.31 -5.44 8.31
CA MET A 77 -12.38 -6.32 9.49
C MET A 77 -13.19 -7.61 9.27
N LYS A 78 -13.79 -7.77 8.09
CA LYS A 78 -14.64 -8.94 7.76
C LYS A 78 -13.88 -10.05 7.03
N PHE A 79 -12.59 -9.89 6.77
CA PHE A 79 -11.79 -10.89 6.07
C PHE A 79 -11.58 -12.15 6.92
N PRO A 80 -11.58 -13.34 6.27
CA PRO A 80 -11.51 -14.63 6.98
C PRO A 80 -10.12 -14.92 7.55
N VAL A 81 -9.09 -14.21 7.14
CA VAL A 81 -7.70 -14.41 7.57
C VAL A 81 -7.18 -13.13 8.21
N ALA A 82 -6.63 -13.24 9.38
CA ALA A 82 -5.96 -12.16 10.08
C ALA A 82 -4.53 -12.58 10.46
N GLY A 83 -3.62 -11.61 10.44
CA GLY A 83 -2.24 -11.79 10.82
C GLY A 83 -1.74 -10.58 11.61
N SER A 84 -0.49 -10.63 12.01
CA SER A 84 0.19 -9.50 12.65
C SER A 84 1.62 -9.40 12.12
N ALA A 85 2.12 -8.16 12.03
CA ALA A 85 3.49 -7.89 11.66
C ALA A 85 4.17 -7.05 12.75
N GLN A 86 5.45 -7.28 12.94
CA GLN A 86 6.27 -6.44 13.79
C GLN A 86 6.91 -5.35 12.93
N THR A 87 6.56 -4.10 13.21
CA THR A 87 7.08 -2.93 12.48
C THR A 87 8.33 -2.40 13.16
N TYR A 88 9.43 -2.36 12.42
CA TYR A 88 10.69 -1.72 12.76
C TYR A 88 11.52 -1.58 11.49
N ASP A 89 12.46 -0.67 11.45
CA ASP A 89 13.46 -0.56 10.39
C ASP A 89 14.88 -0.89 10.89
N SER A 90 15.89 -0.75 10.05
CA SER A 90 17.28 -1.07 10.42
C SER A 90 17.87 -0.11 11.45
N THR A 91 17.21 1.01 11.76
CA THR A 91 17.72 2.06 12.66
C THR A 91 16.81 2.33 13.84
N SER A 92 15.53 1.98 13.77
CA SER A 92 14.52 2.43 14.73
C SER A 92 13.45 1.38 15.01
N PHE A 93 12.99 1.34 16.26
CA PHE A 93 11.76 0.63 16.64
C PHE A 93 10.49 1.40 16.23
N CYS A 94 10.62 2.70 15.93
CA CYS A 94 9.58 3.56 15.40
C CYS A 94 9.99 3.94 13.98
N PRO A 95 9.70 3.11 12.97
CA PRO A 95 10.09 3.32 11.59
C PRO A 95 9.26 4.44 10.96
N ASP A 96 9.71 4.94 9.82
CA ASP A 96 8.94 5.85 8.97
C ASP A 96 8.24 5.11 7.82
N SER A 97 7.35 5.82 7.10
CA SER A 97 6.60 5.27 5.98
C SER A 97 7.50 4.75 4.84
N ALA A 98 8.67 5.38 4.60
CA ALA A 98 9.58 4.95 3.53
C ALA A 98 10.17 3.57 3.81
N SER A 99 10.71 3.36 5.02
CA SER A 99 11.34 2.09 5.41
C SER A 99 10.33 0.96 5.60
N THR A 100 9.11 1.27 6.10
CA THR A 100 8.06 0.25 6.24
C THR A 100 7.47 -0.14 4.90
N ALA A 101 7.15 0.81 4.02
CA ALA A 101 6.68 0.51 2.68
C ALA A 101 7.74 -0.23 1.84
N THR A 102 9.03 0.11 1.99
CA THR A 102 10.14 -0.68 1.43
C THR A 102 10.08 -2.13 1.91
N SER A 103 9.83 -2.35 3.20
CA SER A 103 9.73 -3.72 3.74
C SER A 103 8.56 -4.50 3.16
N ILE A 104 7.42 -3.84 2.92
CA ILE A 104 6.23 -4.44 2.31
C ILE A 104 6.49 -4.75 0.84
N SER A 105 7.03 -3.80 0.08
CA SER A 105 7.20 -3.89 -1.37
C SER A 105 8.32 -4.81 -1.82
N THR A 106 9.39 -4.94 -1.01
CA THR A 106 10.61 -5.67 -1.40
C THR A 106 10.92 -6.89 -0.53
N GLY A 107 10.38 -6.95 0.70
CA GLY A 107 10.74 -7.96 1.70
C GLY A 107 12.06 -7.67 2.44
N HIS A 108 12.64 -6.48 2.27
CA HIS A 108 13.92 -6.07 2.88
C HIS A 108 13.73 -4.93 3.87
N LYS A 109 14.52 -4.92 4.95
CA LYS A 109 14.64 -3.79 5.85
C LYS A 109 15.67 -2.79 5.31
N THR A 110 15.43 -1.50 5.58
CA THR A 110 16.34 -0.41 5.23
C THR A 110 16.35 0.66 6.32
N TYR A 111 17.06 1.75 6.11
CA TYR A 111 17.09 2.88 7.04
C TYR A 111 15.83 3.75 6.91
N SER A 112 15.45 4.41 8.03
CA SER A 112 14.42 5.45 8.00
C SER A 112 14.69 6.47 6.91
N GLY A 113 13.67 6.78 6.13
CA GLY A 113 13.75 7.74 5.03
C GLY A 113 14.29 7.20 3.71
N THR A 114 14.77 5.97 3.66
CA THR A 114 15.30 5.32 2.44
C THR A 114 14.21 4.53 1.73
N ILE A 115 14.18 4.61 0.41
CA ILE A 115 13.21 3.92 -0.44
C ILE A 115 13.92 2.87 -1.29
N ASN A 116 13.58 1.58 -1.09
CA ASN A 116 14.00 0.42 -1.88
C ASN A 116 15.51 0.31 -2.14
N MET A 117 16.33 0.74 -1.21
CA MET A 117 17.78 0.57 -1.26
C MET A 117 18.29 -0.11 0.00
N ASP A 118 19.46 -0.71 -0.10
CA ASP A 118 20.14 -1.29 1.04
C ASP A 118 20.61 -0.21 2.05
N GLU A 119 21.08 -0.65 3.20
CA GLU A 119 21.55 0.23 4.26
C GLU A 119 22.77 1.09 3.88
N LYS A 120 23.49 0.72 2.81
CA LYS A 120 24.60 1.50 2.27
C LYS A 120 24.19 2.45 1.16
N MET A 121 22.92 2.34 0.70
CA MET A 121 22.40 3.10 -0.44
C MET A 121 23.17 2.81 -1.75
N GLU A 122 23.71 1.58 -1.86
CA GLU A 122 24.50 1.13 -3.00
C GLU A 122 23.72 0.15 -3.89
N THR A 123 22.76 -0.59 -3.30
CA THR A 123 22.01 -1.65 -3.99
C THR A 123 20.51 -1.34 -3.92
N SER A 124 19.86 -1.29 -5.08
CA SER A 124 18.40 -1.18 -5.17
C SER A 124 17.74 -2.54 -5.05
N TYR A 125 16.58 -2.57 -4.39
CA TYR A 125 15.75 -3.76 -4.23
C TYR A 125 14.58 -3.72 -5.21
N GLU A 126 14.45 -4.72 -6.09
CA GLU A 126 13.32 -4.83 -7.00
C GLU A 126 12.02 -5.05 -6.22
N THR A 127 11.01 -4.23 -6.50
CA THR A 127 9.71 -4.28 -5.81
C THR A 127 8.80 -5.39 -6.33
N ILE A 128 7.79 -5.76 -5.55
CA ILE A 128 6.77 -6.72 -6.00
C ILE A 128 6.00 -6.20 -7.22
N ALA A 129 5.72 -4.90 -7.29
CA ALA A 129 5.03 -4.29 -8.42
C ALA A 129 5.84 -4.42 -9.72
N GLU A 130 7.13 -4.10 -9.66
CA GLU A 130 8.07 -4.28 -10.79
C GLU A 130 8.17 -5.75 -11.22
N LYS A 131 8.27 -6.68 -10.25
CA LYS A 131 8.34 -8.12 -10.54
C LYS A 131 7.07 -8.62 -11.24
N LEU A 132 5.90 -8.24 -10.75
CA LEU A 132 4.62 -8.64 -11.34
C LEU A 132 4.48 -8.11 -12.77
N LYS A 133 4.80 -6.83 -13.00
CA LYS A 133 4.79 -6.25 -14.34
C LYS A 133 5.78 -6.96 -15.26
N LYS A 134 7.02 -7.12 -14.85
CA LYS A 134 8.11 -7.66 -15.67
C LYS A 134 7.99 -9.18 -15.94
N GLN A 135 7.57 -9.96 -14.93
CA GLN A 135 7.56 -11.42 -15.02
C GLN A 135 6.23 -11.98 -15.48
N LEU A 136 5.12 -11.35 -15.13
CA LEU A 136 3.78 -11.83 -15.44
C LEU A 136 3.01 -10.93 -16.43
N GLY A 137 3.55 -9.75 -16.75
CA GLY A 137 2.88 -8.80 -17.65
C GLY A 137 1.64 -8.16 -17.03
N TYR A 138 1.55 -8.12 -15.70
CA TYR A 138 0.43 -7.47 -15.02
C TYR A 138 0.40 -5.97 -15.30
N LYS A 139 -0.79 -5.40 -15.43
CA LYS A 139 -0.96 -3.97 -15.28
C LYS A 139 -0.74 -3.58 -13.81
N VAL A 140 -0.24 -2.38 -13.57
CA VAL A 140 0.04 -1.89 -12.22
C VAL A 140 -0.63 -0.55 -11.98
N GLY A 141 -1.39 -0.47 -10.88
CA GLY A 141 -1.97 0.76 -10.36
C GLY A 141 -1.38 1.13 -9.01
N ILE A 142 -1.07 2.42 -8.82
CA ILE A 142 -0.59 2.99 -7.57
C ILE A 142 -1.45 4.20 -7.21
N LEU A 143 -2.17 4.10 -6.11
CA LEU A 143 -3.12 5.11 -5.67
C LEU A 143 -2.78 5.60 -4.27
N SER A 144 -3.01 6.89 -4.01
CA SER A 144 -2.79 7.43 -2.67
C SER A 144 -3.65 8.68 -2.42
N SER A 145 -4.20 8.80 -1.22
CA SER A 145 -4.85 10.03 -0.77
C SER A 145 -3.87 11.18 -0.45
N VAL A 146 -2.55 10.89 -0.38
CA VAL A 146 -1.49 11.90 -0.35
C VAL A 146 -0.79 11.98 -1.70
N ASN A 147 0.35 12.67 -1.78
CA ASN A 147 1.05 12.85 -3.05
C ASN A 147 1.53 11.51 -3.64
N LEU A 148 1.37 11.34 -4.94
CA LEU A 148 1.78 10.12 -5.64
C LEU A 148 3.29 9.86 -5.60
N ASN A 149 4.12 10.87 -5.39
CA ASN A 149 5.56 10.76 -5.15
C ASN A 149 5.94 10.89 -3.66
N HIS A 150 4.99 10.66 -2.73
CA HIS A 150 5.28 10.50 -1.31
C HIS A 150 5.89 9.12 -1.03
N ALA A 151 6.36 8.89 0.19
CA ALA A 151 7.19 7.75 0.56
C ALA A 151 6.52 6.39 0.29
N THR A 152 5.27 6.20 0.70
CA THR A 152 4.57 4.91 0.59
C THR A 152 4.30 4.52 -0.86
N PRO A 153 3.67 5.35 -1.71
CA PRO A 153 3.50 5.01 -3.12
C PRO A 153 4.85 4.87 -3.83
N ALA A 154 5.84 5.74 -3.53
CA ALA A 154 7.18 5.68 -4.10
C ALA A 154 7.89 4.34 -3.86
N ALA A 155 7.65 3.70 -2.72
CA ALA A 155 8.24 2.41 -2.39
C ALA A 155 7.76 1.24 -3.28
N PHE A 156 6.87 1.48 -4.23
CA PHE A 156 6.45 0.45 -5.20
C PHE A 156 7.10 0.62 -6.58
N TYR A 157 7.78 1.78 -6.84
CA TYR A 157 8.36 2.08 -8.15
C TYR A 157 9.69 2.84 -8.12
N ALA A 158 10.09 3.43 -6.98
CA ALA A 158 11.29 4.27 -6.89
C ALA A 158 12.37 3.66 -6.00
N HIS A 159 13.63 4.09 -6.25
CA HIS A 159 14.83 3.61 -5.55
C HIS A 159 15.70 4.80 -5.18
N GLN A 160 15.40 5.43 -4.04
CA GLN A 160 16.03 6.68 -3.64
C GLN A 160 16.64 6.59 -2.24
N PRO A 161 17.84 7.17 -2.03
CA PRO A 161 18.45 7.24 -0.70
C PRO A 161 17.66 8.11 0.28
N SER A 162 16.74 8.93 -0.23
CA SER A 162 15.91 9.80 0.61
C SER A 162 14.51 9.97 0.04
N ARG A 163 13.50 9.80 0.87
CA ARG A 163 12.10 10.09 0.58
C ARG A 163 11.82 11.55 0.20
N ASN A 164 12.77 12.44 0.48
CA ASN A 164 12.66 13.87 0.16
C ASN A 164 13.11 14.20 -1.27
N ASN A 165 13.62 13.23 -2.01
CA ASN A 165 14.03 13.40 -3.41
C ASN A 165 12.79 13.37 -4.33
N TYR A 166 11.81 14.23 -4.03
CA TYR A 166 10.50 14.20 -4.69
C TYR A 166 10.55 14.30 -6.21
N TYR A 167 11.47 15.11 -6.74
CA TYR A 167 11.61 15.26 -8.18
C TYR A 167 12.16 13.99 -8.83
N GLU A 168 13.20 13.41 -8.26
CA GLU A 168 13.81 12.17 -8.71
C GLU A 168 12.82 11.00 -8.58
N ILE A 169 12.07 10.93 -7.48
CA ILE A 169 10.98 9.95 -7.30
C ILE A 169 9.93 10.13 -8.40
N GLY A 170 9.54 11.36 -8.74
CA GLY A 170 8.60 11.64 -9.82
C GLY A 170 9.14 11.23 -11.20
N GLN A 171 10.44 11.35 -11.43
CA GLN A 171 11.07 10.82 -12.65
C GLN A 171 11.01 9.28 -12.70
N GLU A 172 11.22 8.61 -11.57
CA GLU A 172 11.12 7.15 -11.49
C GLU A 172 9.65 6.66 -11.60
N LEU A 173 8.67 7.44 -11.10
CA LEU A 173 7.25 7.20 -11.39
C LEU A 173 7.01 7.11 -12.90
N ILE A 174 7.48 8.08 -13.65
CA ILE A 174 7.33 8.13 -15.11
C ILE A 174 8.08 6.97 -15.77
N ALA A 175 9.29 6.67 -15.31
CA ALA A 175 10.14 5.60 -15.84
C ALA A 175 9.64 4.18 -15.51
N SER A 176 8.80 4.02 -14.48
CA SER A 176 8.23 2.73 -14.07
C SER A 176 7.37 2.09 -15.15
N ASP A 177 6.83 2.91 -16.04
CA ASP A 177 5.90 2.50 -17.08
C ASP A 177 4.65 1.79 -16.53
N PHE A 178 4.25 2.10 -15.28
CA PHE A 178 3.04 1.56 -14.67
C PHE A 178 1.80 2.17 -15.33
N ASP A 179 0.66 1.51 -15.18
CA ASP A 179 -0.48 1.76 -16.06
C ASP A 179 -1.46 2.80 -15.49
N TYR A 180 -1.55 2.94 -14.17
CA TYR A 180 -2.50 3.85 -13.53
C TYR A 180 -1.95 4.43 -12.23
N PHE A 181 -1.84 5.73 -12.17
CA PHE A 181 -1.58 6.47 -10.94
C PHE A 181 -2.78 7.38 -10.64
N ALA A 182 -3.27 7.40 -9.39
CA ALA A 182 -4.41 8.24 -9.06
C ALA A 182 -4.43 8.73 -7.61
N GLY A 183 -4.95 9.93 -7.42
CA GLY A 183 -5.13 10.56 -6.12
C GLY A 183 -4.49 11.93 -6.02
N GLY A 184 -3.68 12.18 -5.00
CA GLY A 184 -3.05 13.49 -4.79
C GLY A 184 -2.03 13.86 -5.87
N GLY A 185 -1.64 15.12 -5.90
CA GLY A 185 -0.69 15.66 -6.88
C GLY A 185 0.76 15.21 -6.65
N LEU A 186 1.66 15.72 -7.49
CA LEU A 186 3.10 15.50 -7.34
C LEU A 186 3.75 16.68 -6.62
N LYS A 187 4.63 16.39 -5.67
CA LYS A 187 5.44 17.41 -4.98
C LYS A 187 6.67 17.79 -5.83
N LYS A 188 7.06 19.05 -5.75
CA LYS A 188 8.29 19.56 -6.39
C LYS A 188 8.37 19.24 -7.89
N THR A 189 7.28 19.43 -8.62
CA THR A 189 7.18 19.05 -10.04
C THR A 189 8.25 19.68 -10.93
N THR A 190 8.78 20.84 -10.56
CA THR A 190 9.86 21.54 -11.27
C THR A 190 11.22 21.50 -10.54
N GLY A 191 11.38 20.56 -9.62
CA GLY A 191 12.56 20.41 -8.78
C GLY A 191 12.56 21.33 -7.54
N PRO A 192 13.50 21.12 -6.62
CA PRO A 192 13.57 21.89 -5.37
C PRO A 192 13.80 23.37 -5.61
N ASP A 193 14.58 23.74 -6.63
CA ASP A 193 14.93 25.12 -7.01
C ASP A 193 14.01 25.70 -8.09
N LYS A 194 13.00 24.93 -8.54
CA LYS A 194 12.03 25.29 -9.58
C LYS A 194 12.67 25.60 -10.95
N ASP A 195 13.75 24.93 -11.27
CA ASP A 195 14.57 25.15 -12.48
C ASP A 195 14.59 23.94 -13.43
N LYS A 196 13.88 22.86 -13.08
CA LYS A 196 13.77 21.64 -13.88
C LYS A 196 12.48 21.62 -14.71
N THR A 197 12.45 20.79 -15.75
CA THR A 197 11.24 20.52 -16.53
C THR A 197 10.14 19.97 -15.62
N ASP A 198 8.91 20.43 -15.83
CA ASP A 198 7.77 19.98 -15.03
C ASP A 198 7.52 18.48 -15.21
N LEU A 199 7.30 17.75 -14.10
CA LEU A 199 7.08 16.29 -14.11
C LEU A 199 5.83 15.90 -14.90
N TYR A 200 4.78 16.70 -14.89
CA TYR A 200 3.58 16.41 -15.68
C TYR A 200 3.88 16.52 -17.19
N GLN A 201 4.66 17.50 -17.59
CA GLN A 201 5.12 17.58 -18.98
C GLN A 201 5.97 16.36 -19.37
N LEU A 202 6.90 15.94 -18.51
CA LEU A 202 7.71 14.74 -18.75
C LEU A 202 6.86 13.48 -18.84
N ALA A 203 5.79 13.39 -18.05
CA ALA A 203 4.84 12.27 -18.09
C ALA A 203 4.07 12.22 -19.42
N GLU A 204 3.60 13.37 -19.90
CA GLU A 204 2.94 13.46 -21.22
C GLU A 204 3.90 13.08 -22.36
N GLU A 205 5.15 13.56 -22.32
CA GLU A 205 6.20 13.19 -23.28
C GLU A 205 6.52 11.66 -23.25
N ALA A 206 6.35 11.02 -22.10
CA ALA A 206 6.49 9.56 -21.92
C ALA A 206 5.23 8.77 -22.26
N GLY A 207 4.18 9.44 -22.73
CA GLY A 207 2.94 8.81 -23.20
C GLY A 207 1.89 8.56 -22.13
N TYR A 208 1.99 9.20 -20.95
CA TYR A 208 0.90 9.22 -20.00
C TYR A 208 -0.15 10.26 -20.37
N LYS A 209 -1.42 9.92 -20.15
CA LYS A 209 -2.48 10.92 -20.06
C LYS A 209 -2.46 11.52 -18.66
N VAL A 210 -2.19 12.83 -18.56
CA VAL A 210 -2.26 13.57 -17.30
C VAL A 210 -3.64 14.20 -17.20
N ILE A 211 -4.44 13.72 -16.28
CA ILE A 211 -5.85 14.10 -16.07
C ILE A 211 -5.96 14.83 -14.74
N LYS A 212 -6.64 15.97 -14.74
CA LYS A 212 -6.78 16.85 -13.58
C LYS A 212 -8.22 17.30 -13.32
N THR A 213 -9.16 16.73 -14.03
CA THR A 213 -10.58 16.99 -13.81
C THR A 213 -11.33 15.67 -13.61
N GLN A 214 -12.35 15.72 -12.78
CA GLN A 214 -13.20 14.56 -12.50
C GLN A 214 -13.96 14.10 -13.77
N GLU A 215 -14.38 15.05 -14.62
CA GLU A 215 -15.06 14.74 -15.90
C GLU A 215 -14.16 13.90 -16.81
N GLU A 216 -12.88 14.29 -16.98
CA GLU A 216 -11.91 13.54 -17.78
C GLU A 216 -11.58 12.19 -17.16
N ALA A 217 -11.44 12.13 -15.82
CA ALA A 217 -11.21 10.90 -15.08
C ALA A 217 -12.38 9.92 -15.25
N GLN A 218 -13.61 10.42 -15.21
CA GLN A 218 -14.81 9.60 -15.42
C GLN A 218 -14.87 9.02 -16.85
N ALA A 219 -14.38 9.76 -17.84
CA ALA A 219 -14.35 9.33 -19.24
C ALA A 219 -13.22 8.33 -19.55
N LEU A 220 -12.24 8.14 -18.65
CA LEU A 220 -11.09 7.26 -18.84
C LEU A 220 -11.51 5.80 -18.94
N THR A 221 -10.93 5.07 -19.89
CA THR A 221 -11.20 3.65 -20.17
C THR A 221 -9.90 2.84 -20.26
N ALA A 222 -10.02 1.52 -20.28
CA ALA A 222 -8.87 0.60 -20.46
C ALA A 222 -8.14 0.78 -21.81
N GLU A 223 -8.77 1.39 -22.81
CA GLU A 223 -8.19 1.63 -24.15
C GLU A 223 -7.30 2.87 -24.20
N ASP A 224 -7.41 3.74 -23.19
CA ASP A 224 -6.70 5.01 -23.15
C ASP A 224 -5.20 4.89 -22.83
N GLY A 225 -4.75 3.72 -22.43
CA GLY A 225 -3.36 3.45 -22.09
C GLY A 225 -2.98 3.93 -20.68
N LYS A 226 -1.76 4.42 -20.51
CA LYS A 226 -1.24 4.85 -19.21
C LYS A 226 -1.81 6.19 -18.79
N ALA A 227 -2.21 6.33 -17.51
CA ALA A 227 -2.77 7.55 -16.99
C ALA A 227 -2.19 7.93 -15.62
N ILE A 228 -2.07 9.25 -15.40
CA ILE A 228 -1.85 9.87 -14.10
C ILE A 228 -3.06 10.77 -13.84
N VAL A 229 -3.90 10.36 -12.91
CA VAL A 229 -5.14 11.05 -12.55
C VAL A 229 -4.93 11.78 -11.23
N ILE A 230 -4.92 13.10 -11.29
CA ILE A 230 -4.75 13.96 -10.13
C ILE A 230 -6.12 14.46 -9.70
N ASP A 231 -6.39 14.41 -8.40
CA ASP A 231 -7.61 14.93 -7.82
C ASP A 231 -7.84 16.39 -8.23
N GLU A 232 -9.07 16.71 -8.61
CA GLU A 232 -9.43 18.06 -9.07
C GLU A 232 -9.35 19.09 -7.94
N THR A 233 -9.69 18.66 -6.71
CA THR A 233 -9.70 19.49 -5.51
C THR A 233 -8.55 19.10 -4.58
N LEU A 234 -7.36 19.66 -4.84
CA LEU A 234 -6.21 19.43 -3.97
C LEU A 234 -6.23 20.35 -2.75
N ALA A 235 -6.03 19.74 -1.58
CA ALA A 235 -5.87 20.42 -0.31
C ALA A 235 -4.40 20.74 0.01
N ASP A 236 -4.07 20.91 1.28
CA ASP A 236 -2.73 21.25 1.75
C ASP A 236 -1.65 20.31 1.20
N SER A 237 -0.56 20.91 0.76
CA SER A 237 0.60 20.18 0.20
C SER A 237 0.31 19.37 -1.05
N ASP A 238 -0.68 19.76 -1.84
CA ASP A 238 -1.11 19.07 -3.07
C ASP A 238 -1.57 17.62 -2.83
N ALA A 239 -2.11 17.31 -1.64
CA ALA A 239 -2.78 16.05 -1.33
C ALA A 239 -4.29 16.16 -1.57
N MET A 240 -5.01 15.05 -1.59
CA MET A 240 -6.47 15.04 -1.57
C MET A 240 -7.01 15.70 -0.29
N SER A 241 -8.22 16.18 -0.31
CA SER A 241 -8.93 16.62 0.90
C SER A 241 -9.06 15.48 1.91
N TYR A 242 -9.17 15.78 3.21
CA TYR A 242 -9.68 14.80 4.17
C TYR A 242 -11.11 14.41 3.80
N ASP A 243 -11.48 13.14 4.02
CA ASP A 243 -12.82 12.66 3.67
C ASP A 243 -13.94 13.52 4.23
N MET A 244 -13.79 13.98 5.47
CA MET A 244 -14.80 14.83 6.12
C MET A 244 -14.89 16.25 5.58
N ASP A 245 -13.89 16.72 4.83
CA ASP A 245 -13.80 18.07 4.28
C ASP A 245 -14.18 18.10 2.79
N ARG A 246 -14.44 16.94 2.16
CA ARG A 246 -14.88 16.88 0.76
C ARG A 246 -16.29 17.46 0.60
N GLU A 247 -16.50 18.19 -0.48
CA GLU A 247 -17.81 18.66 -0.86
C GLU A 247 -18.64 17.55 -1.54
N GLU A 248 -19.95 17.72 -1.58
CA GLU A 248 -20.82 16.74 -2.24
C GLU A 248 -20.50 16.64 -3.74
N GLY A 249 -20.19 15.43 -4.19
CA GLY A 249 -19.84 15.13 -5.58
C GLY A 249 -18.35 15.14 -5.88
N GLU A 250 -17.47 15.51 -4.96
CA GLU A 250 -16.03 15.33 -5.08
C GLU A 250 -15.65 13.85 -4.91
N TRP A 251 -14.76 13.37 -5.76
CA TRP A 251 -14.25 12.01 -5.68
C TRP A 251 -13.41 11.78 -4.42
N GLY A 252 -13.59 10.61 -3.82
CA GLY A 252 -12.71 10.09 -2.77
C GLY A 252 -11.77 9.02 -3.29
N LEU A 253 -11.00 8.46 -2.38
CA LEU A 253 -10.07 7.36 -2.69
C LEU A 253 -10.81 6.15 -3.29
N SER A 254 -12.04 5.87 -2.81
CA SER A 254 -12.88 4.78 -3.30
C SER A 254 -13.23 4.95 -4.78
N ASP A 255 -13.57 6.16 -5.23
CA ASP A 255 -13.90 6.44 -6.63
C ASP A 255 -12.69 6.20 -7.55
N TYR A 256 -11.48 6.60 -7.11
CA TYR A 256 -10.24 6.32 -7.84
C TYR A 256 -9.92 4.82 -7.90
N VAL A 257 -10.26 4.05 -6.86
CA VAL A 257 -10.13 2.59 -6.87
C VAL A 257 -11.12 1.96 -7.85
N GLU A 258 -12.37 2.38 -7.86
CA GLU A 258 -13.37 1.89 -8.83
C GLU A 258 -12.95 2.18 -10.26
N LYS A 259 -12.50 3.39 -10.55
CA LYS A 259 -11.97 3.76 -11.86
C LYS A 259 -10.70 2.98 -12.20
N GLY A 260 -9.81 2.77 -11.24
CA GLY A 260 -8.60 1.95 -11.40
C GLY A 260 -8.93 0.50 -11.77
N ILE A 261 -9.96 -0.08 -11.18
CA ILE A 261 -10.45 -1.42 -11.54
C ILE A 261 -10.88 -1.44 -13.00
N GLU A 262 -11.68 -0.45 -13.43
CA GLU A 262 -12.15 -0.36 -14.82
C GLU A 262 -11.01 -0.25 -15.85
N VAL A 263 -9.99 0.56 -15.52
CA VAL A 263 -8.85 0.82 -16.42
C VAL A 263 -7.85 -0.34 -16.46
N LEU A 264 -7.67 -1.01 -15.32
CA LEU A 264 -6.64 -2.06 -15.18
C LEU A 264 -7.18 -3.46 -15.53
N ASP A 265 -8.49 -3.69 -15.48
CA ASP A 265 -9.04 -5.02 -15.75
C ASP A 265 -8.67 -5.50 -17.15
N ASN A 266 -8.13 -6.72 -17.21
CA ASN A 266 -7.65 -7.33 -18.45
C ASN A 266 -7.47 -8.85 -18.28
N ASP A 267 -7.21 -9.54 -19.40
CA ASP A 267 -7.06 -11.00 -19.40
C ASP A 267 -5.81 -11.52 -18.68
N THR A 268 -4.75 -10.72 -18.57
CA THR A 268 -3.50 -11.11 -17.92
C THR A 268 -3.58 -10.97 -16.40
N GLY A 269 -4.15 -9.87 -15.92
CA GLY A 269 -4.30 -9.52 -14.51
C GLY A 269 -3.65 -8.20 -14.15
N PHE A 270 -3.86 -7.77 -12.90
CA PHE A 270 -3.27 -6.54 -12.38
C PHE A 270 -2.87 -6.62 -10.90
N PHE A 271 -1.99 -5.71 -10.52
CA PHE A 271 -1.66 -5.37 -9.15
C PHE A 271 -2.07 -3.92 -8.89
N MET A 272 -2.82 -3.68 -7.83
CA MET A 272 -3.21 -2.34 -7.39
C MET A 272 -2.80 -2.13 -5.95
N MET A 273 -1.93 -1.15 -5.69
CA MET A 273 -1.63 -0.65 -4.35
C MET A 273 -2.44 0.61 -4.09
N VAL A 274 -3.08 0.68 -2.94
CA VAL A 274 -3.95 1.79 -2.51
C VAL A 274 -3.52 2.24 -1.12
N GLU A 275 -3.16 3.51 -0.99
CA GLU A 275 -2.75 4.08 0.29
C GLU A 275 -3.80 5.06 0.83
N GLY A 276 -4.25 4.80 2.07
CA GLY A 276 -4.95 5.78 2.90
C GLY A 276 -3.94 6.64 3.67
N GLY A 277 -3.21 7.51 2.96
CA GLY A 277 -2.09 8.28 3.53
C GLY A 277 -2.53 9.42 4.45
N LYS A 278 -3.74 9.93 4.27
CA LYS A 278 -4.31 11.00 5.10
C LYS A 278 -4.59 10.53 6.53
N ILE A 279 -4.72 9.25 6.80
CA ILE A 279 -4.88 8.70 8.15
C ILE A 279 -3.68 9.08 9.02
N ASP A 280 -2.45 8.92 8.50
CA ASP A 280 -1.21 9.31 9.19
C ASP A 280 -1.17 10.81 9.46
N TRP A 281 -1.52 11.64 8.48
CA TRP A 281 -1.52 13.09 8.65
C TRP A 281 -2.52 13.57 9.71
N ALA A 282 -3.73 12.98 9.74
CA ALA A 282 -4.70 13.23 10.80
C ALA A 282 -4.16 12.83 12.18
N CYS A 283 -3.48 11.68 12.28
CA CYS A 283 -2.87 11.22 13.51
C CYS A 283 -1.72 12.15 13.96
N HIS A 284 -0.88 12.63 13.05
CA HIS A 284 0.16 13.62 13.35
C HIS A 284 -0.42 14.96 13.85
N ALA A 285 -1.56 15.36 13.29
CA ALA A 285 -2.30 16.55 13.74
C ALA A 285 -3.06 16.34 15.06
N ASN A 286 -3.14 15.10 15.56
CA ASN A 286 -4.02 14.69 16.65
C ASN A 286 -5.50 14.99 16.36
N ASP A 287 -5.91 14.89 15.11
CA ASP A 287 -7.28 15.08 14.65
C ASP A 287 -8.01 13.73 14.59
N ALA A 288 -8.75 13.43 15.65
CA ALA A 288 -9.48 12.18 15.73
C ALA A 288 -10.64 12.10 14.74
N ALA A 289 -11.29 13.22 14.42
CA ALA A 289 -12.41 13.25 13.50
C ALA A 289 -11.92 12.95 12.07
N ALA A 290 -10.90 13.65 11.59
CA ALA A 290 -10.32 13.39 10.30
C ALA A 290 -9.79 11.95 10.20
N SER A 291 -9.09 11.45 11.24
CA SER A 291 -8.61 10.06 11.27
C SER A 291 -9.74 9.03 11.14
N ILE A 292 -10.88 9.23 11.82
CA ILE A 292 -12.04 8.33 11.73
C ILE A 292 -12.60 8.31 10.31
N HIS A 293 -12.77 9.48 9.70
CA HIS A 293 -13.35 9.60 8.37
C HIS A 293 -12.42 9.03 7.28
N ASP A 294 -11.11 9.26 7.36
CA ASP A 294 -10.16 8.68 6.40
C ASP A 294 -9.99 7.15 6.55
N VAL A 295 -10.14 6.60 7.77
CA VAL A 295 -10.23 5.14 7.95
C VAL A 295 -11.51 4.58 7.34
N LEU A 296 -12.63 5.32 7.46
CA LEU A 296 -13.89 4.93 6.83
C LEU A 296 -13.78 4.96 5.30
N GLU A 297 -13.20 6.02 4.73
CA GLU A 297 -12.98 6.13 3.29
C GLU A 297 -12.06 5.00 2.76
N MET A 298 -11.01 4.66 3.49
CA MET A 298 -10.20 3.50 3.16
C MET A 298 -11.03 2.19 3.19
N SER A 299 -11.94 2.05 4.15
CA SER A 299 -12.86 0.90 4.21
C SER A 299 -13.83 0.87 3.03
N ASN A 300 -14.25 2.03 2.51
CA ASN A 300 -15.06 2.14 1.30
C ASN A 300 -14.24 1.73 0.06
N ALA A 301 -12.99 2.17 -0.03
CA ALA A 301 -12.08 1.74 -1.09
C ALA A 301 -11.85 0.21 -1.07
N VAL A 302 -11.74 -0.41 0.11
CA VAL A 302 -11.68 -1.87 0.26
C VAL A 302 -12.98 -2.52 -0.21
N GLN A 303 -14.15 -1.90 -0.01
CA GLN A 303 -15.43 -2.41 -0.49
C GLN A 303 -15.46 -2.58 -2.02
N ALA A 304 -14.92 -1.62 -2.76
CA ALA A 304 -14.82 -1.73 -4.23
C ALA A 304 -14.04 -2.99 -4.66
N ALA A 305 -12.93 -3.30 -3.98
CA ALA A 305 -12.17 -4.52 -4.23
C ALA A 305 -12.95 -5.79 -3.84
N VAL A 306 -13.74 -5.76 -2.76
CA VAL A 306 -14.59 -6.88 -2.34
C VAL A 306 -15.70 -7.13 -3.37
N GLU A 307 -16.29 -6.09 -3.92
CA GLU A 307 -17.31 -6.22 -4.99
C GLU A 307 -16.73 -6.77 -6.28
N PHE A 308 -15.50 -6.40 -6.61
CA PHE A 308 -14.76 -7.01 -7.71
C PHE A 308 -14.46 -8.49 -7.42
N GLN A 309 -13.98 -8.82 -6.22
CA GLN A 309 -13.69 -10.19 -5.81
C GLN A 309 -14.93 -11.09 -5.88
N GLN A 310 -16.13 -10.60 -5.57
CA GLN A 310 -17.35 -11.39 -5.71
C GLN A 310 -17.62 -11.84 -7.15
N LYS A 311 -17.15 -11.08 -8.14
CA LYS A 311 -17.22 -11.40 -9.56
C LYS A 311 -16.08 -12.34 -10.01
N HIS A 312 -14.94 -12.32 -9.28
CA HIS A 312 -13.71 -13.06 -9.55
C HIS A 312 -13.23 -13.85 -8.32
N PRO A 313 -14.05 -14.73 -7.72
CA PRO A 313 -13.82 -15.27 -6.36
C PRO A 313 -12.60 -16.19 -6.23
N ASN A 314 -12.13 -16.77 -7.34
CA ASN A 314 -11.01 -17.71 -7.33
C ASN A 314 -9.67 -17.08 -7.77
N ASP A 315 -9.72 -15.85 -8.29
CA ASP A 315 -8.59 -15.22 -8.97
C ASP A 315 -8.15 -13.91 -8.30
N THR A 316 -8.84 -13.49 -7.22
CA THR A 316 -8.59 -12.22 -6.53
C THR A 316 -8.00 -12.45 -5.14
N LEU A 317 -6.92 -11.75 -4.86
CA LEU A 317 -6.31 -11.60 -3.52
C LEU A 317 -6.47 -10.16 -3.04
N ILE A 318 -7.03 -9.98 -1.86
CA ILE A 318 -7.12 -8.68 -1.19
C ILE A 318 -6.31 -8.73 0.10
N LEU A 319 -5.38 -7.81 0.25
CA LEU A 319 -4.56 -7.63 1.44
C LEU A 319 -4.81 -6.24 2.00
N VAL A 320 -5.03 -6.14 3.31
CA VAL A 320 -5.14 -4.87 4.02
C VAL A 320 -4.13 -4.86 5.15
N THR A 321 -3.30 -3.83 5.21
CA THR A 321 -2.27 -3.65 6.23
C THR A 321 -2.10 -2.17 6.58
N ALA A 322 -1.11 -1.88 7.45
CA ALA A 322 -0.78 -0.52 7.86
C ALA A 322 0.73 -0.33 7.95
#